data_ee28d7feb7152f6d85443fec7a8fe7a6
#
_entry.id   ee28d7feb7152f6d85443fec7a8fe7a6
#
_cell.length_a   1.000
_cell.length_b   1.000
_cell.length_c   1.000
_cell.angle_alpha   90.00
_cell.angle_beta   90.00
_cell.angle_gamma   90.00
#
_symmetry.space_group_name_H-M   'P 1'
#
loop_
_entity.id
_entity.type
_entity.pdbx_description
1 polymer ?
#
loop_
_entity_poly.entity_id
_entity_poly.type
_entity_poly.pdbx_seq_one_letter_code
_entity_poly.pdbx_strand_id
1 'polypeptide(L)'
;MSASLVGSEMCIRDSVNGYPVTLTDNGWKCEDPAFNPQNPYANRDPRFGRTILANGMTFKGSEIAVYKGGSDYTSVSEGGSPTGYFLRKYIQETTSFEADKEVVNKHHWIVYRYAETLLTYAESMVMAFKNPQYTNSDFPKSAEWTLNEVRINAGMPTVSITDPNEFMKALQNEWRVEFAFEDHRFWDIRRWQIGEDTQKELYGVNIERATDGTWNFQRTLYKSRTWSQRMYLYPIPQSELFKNKNLNPQNTGW
;
A
#
# COMPACT_ATOMS: atom_id res chain seq x y z
N MET A 1 4.38 -13.82 -11.68
CA MET A 1 4.75 -12.47 -11.18
C MET A 1 4.91 -12.61 -9.69
N SER A 2 6.13 -12.56 -9.16
CA SER A 2 6.28 -12.49 -7.73
C SER A 2 5.71 -11.13 -7.35
N ALA A 3 4.54 -11.13 -6.73
CA ALA A 3 4.04 -9.99 -6.01
C ALA A 3 5.05 -9.72 -4.89
N SER A 4 6.13 -9.05 -5.22
CA SER A 4 6.99 -8.41 -4.27
C SER A 4 6.08 -7.45 -3.52
N LEU A 5 5.48 -7.97 -2.45
CA LEU A 5 4.77 -7.18 -1.46
C LEU A 5 5.74 -6.11 -1.04
N VAL A 6 5.59 -4.97 -1.71
CA VAL A 6 6.42 -3.81 -1.53
C VAL A 6 6.31 -3.45 -0.07
N GLY A 7 7.40 -3.64 0.61
CA GLY A 7 7.67 -3.40 2.00
C GLY A 7 6.47 -3.32 2.90
N SER A 8 6.46 -4.14 3.86
CA SER A 8 5.41 -4.28 4.88
C SER A 8 5.30 -3.09 5.83
N GLU A 9 6.01 -2.01 5.56
CA GLU A 9 5.53 -0.72 6.00
C GLU A 9 4.27 -0.45 5.18
N MET A 10 3.32 -1.24 5.50
CA MET A 10 2.15 -1.67 4.78
C MET A 10 1.45 -0.54 4.07
N CYS A 11 0.99 -0.85 2.88
CA CYS A 11 0.15 0.06 2.11
C CYS A 11 -1.01 0.63 2.95
N ILE A 12 -1.52 -0.11 3.92
CA ILE A 12 -2.68 0.26 4.74
C ILE A 12 -2.25 0.31 6.20
N ARG A 13 -1.87 1.49 6.68
CA ARG A 13 -1.33 1.69 8.03
C ARG A 13 -2.36 2.09 9.07
N ASP A 14 -3.51 2.58 8.67
CA ASP A 14 -4.40 3.25 9.61
C ASP A 14 -5.28 2.27 10.38
N SER A 15 -5.63 2.63 11.61
CA SER A 15 -6.75 2.06 12.35
C SER A 15 -8.07 2.52 11.73
N VAL A 16 -9.17 1.90 12.11
CA VAL A 16 -10.52 2.30 11.68
C VAL A 16 -10.85 3.75 12.03
N ASN A 17 -10.22 4.29 13.06
CA ASN A 17 -10.37 5.68 13.50
C ASN A 17 -9.37 6.65 12.84
N GLY A 18 -8.55 6.16 11.89
CA GLY A 18 -7.61 6.97 11.12
C GLY A 18 -6.25 7.23 11.79
N TYR A 19 -5.94 6.56 12.91
CA TYR A 19 -4.64 6.68 13.57
C TYR A 19 -3.61 5.76 12.90
N PRO A 20 -2.36 6.23 12.70
CA PRO A 20 -1.30 5.41 12.13
C PRO A 20 -0.97 4.21 13.03
N VAL A 21 -0.93 3.03 12.45
CA VAL A 21 -0.46 1.80 13.10
C VAL A 21 0.92 1.44 12.56
N THR A 22 1.90 1.38 13.42
CA THR A 22 3.31 1.19 13.03
C THR A 22 3.91 -0.01 13.76
N LEU A 23 4.60 -0.86 13.01
CA LEU A 23 5.47 -1.90 13.58
C LEU A 23 6.85 -1.30 13.82
N THR A 24 7.26 -1.25 15.07
CA THR A 24 8.59 -0.80 15.51
C THR A 24 9.43 -1.99 15.96
N ASP A 25 10.71 -1.77 16.27
CA ASP A 25 11.57 -2.81 16.84
C ASP A 25 11.08 -3.31 18.21
N ASN A 26 10.20 -2.54 18.86
CA ASN A 26 9.55 -2.89 20.14
C ASN A 26 8.09 -3.38 19.98
N GLY A 27 7.73 -3.87 18.79
CA GLY A 27 6.38 -4.32 18.48
C GLY A 27 5.45 -3.24 17.91
N TRP A 28 4.16 -3.55 17.89
CA TRP A 28 3.14 -2.68 17.31
C TRP A 28 2.81 -1.48 18.21
N LYS A 29 2.66 -0.30 17.57
CA LYS A 29 2.25 0.95 18.22
C LYS A 29 1.16 1.65 17.43
N CYS A 30 0.19 2.22 18.18
CA CYS A 30 -0.85 3.09 17.66
C CYS A 30 -1.38 3.94 18.82
N GLU A 31 -1.75 5.18 18.54
CA GLU A 31 -2.36 6.09 19.53
C GLU A 31 -3.89 5.91 19.63
N ASP A 32 -4.48 5.08 18.78
CA ASP A 32 -5.90 4.76 18.85
C ASP A 32 -6.21 4.00 20.14
N PRO A 33 -7.11 4.49 21.02
CA PRO A 33 -7.50 3.78 22.24
C PRO A 33 -8.12 2.40 22.01
N ALA A 34 -8.67 2.14 20.82
CA ALA A 34 -9.23 0.85 20.44
C ALA A 34 -8.18 -0.15 19.91
N PHE A 35 -6.93 0.27 19.80
CA PHE A 35 -5.85 -0.56 19.29
C PHE A 35 -5.37 -1.57 20.34
N ASN A 36 -5.24 -2.83 19.91
CA ASN A 36 -4.66 -3.90 20.74
C ASN A 36 -3.36 -4.42 20.09
N PRO A 37 -2.18 -4.21 20.71
CA PRO A 37 -0.92 -4.69 20.16
C PRO A 37 -0.80 -6.23 20.11
N GLN A 38 -1.62 -6.97 20.87
CA GLN A 38 -1.71 -8.43 20.80
C GLN A 38 -2.66 -8.92 19.69
N ASN A 39 -3.48 -8.02 19.15
CA ASN A 39 -4.30 -8.26 17.95
C ASN A 39 -4.20 -7.06 17.00
N PRO A 40 -3.03 -6.82 16.39
CA PRO A 40 -2.74 -5.61 15.64
C PRO A 40 -3.47 -5.52 14.30
N TYR A 41 -4.15 -6.56 13.90
CA TYR A 41 -4.90 -6.67 12.66
C TYR A 41 -6.40 -6.40 12.83
N ALA A 42 -6.90 -6.35 14.05
CA ALA A 42 -8.26 -5.90 14.36
C ALA A 42 -8.36 -4.37 14.32
N ASN A 43 -9.58 -3.87 14.08
CA ASN A 43 -9.88 -2.44 14.09
C ASN A 43 -8.96 -1.60 13.16
N ARG A 44 -8.63 -2.17 12.00
CA ARG A 44 -7.86 -1.50 10.93
C ARG A 44 -8.79 -0.87 9.90
N ASP A 45 -8.22 0.00 9.08
CA ASP A 45 -8.88 0.47 7.85
C ASP A 45 -9.57 -0.70 7.15
N PRO A 46 -10.88 -0.59 6.79
CA PRO A 46 -11.64 -1.70 6.19
C PRO A 46 -11.00 -2.28 4.91
N ARG A 47 -10.18 -1.50 4.21
CA ARG A 47 -9.45 -1.95 3.02
C ARG A 47 -8.31 -2.91 3.35
N PHE A 48 -7.81 -2.91 4.60
CA PHE A 48 -6.73 -3.81 5.02
C PHE A 48 -7.10 -5.27 4.77
N GLY A 49 -8.17 -5.75 5.40
CA GLY A 49 -8.60 -7.15 5.28
C GLY A 49 -9.14 -7.53 3.89
N ARG A 50 -9.50 -6.54 3.05
CA ARG A 50 -9.87 -6.79 1.65
C ARG A 50 -8.67 -6.92 0.71
N THR A 51 -7.53 -6.37 1.12
CA THR A 51 -6.32 -6.26 0.28
C THR A 51 -5.25 -7.27 0.66
N ILE A 52 -5.10 -7.55 1.97
CA ILE A 52 -4.00 -8.32 2.54
C ILE A 52 -4.56 -9.42 3.45
N LEU A 53 -3.88 -10.57 3.48
CA LEU A 53 -4.06 -11.60 4.48
C LEU A 53 -2.90 -11.55 5.47
N ALA A 54 -3.22 -11.53 6.75
CA ALA A 54 -2.27 -11.53 7.85
C ALA A 54 -2.55 -12.71 8.80
N ASN A 55 -1.67 -12.93 9.74
CA ASN A 55 -1.83 -13.97 10.76
C ASN A 55 -3.18 -13.85 11.49
N GLY A 56 -3.86 -14.95 11.68
CA GLY A 56 -5.18 -15.02 12.33
C GLY A 56 -6.37 -14.67 11.43
N MET A 57 -6.16 -14.25 10.17
CA MET A 57 -7.25 -14.00 9.23
C MET A 57 -7.73 -15.30 8.59
N THR A 58 -9.02 -15.36 8.27
CA THR A 58 -9.60 -16.51 7.56
C THR A 58 -9.45 -16.39 6.06
N PHE A 59 -9.01 -17.46 5.42
CA PHE A 59 -8.96 -17.62 3.97
C PHE A 59 -9.40 -19.05 3.58
N LYS A 60 -10.33 -19.19 2.65
CA LYS A 60 -10.91 -20.50 2.23
C LYS A 60 -11.37 -21.37 3.40
N GLY A 61 -11.92 -20.75 4.44
CA GLY A 61 -12.42 -21.44 5.63
C GLY A 61 -11.34 -21.89 6.64
N SER A 62 -10.06 -21.62 6.39
CA SER A 62 -8.94 -21.90 7.28
C SER A 62 -8.32 -20.62 7.82
N GLU A 63 -7.79 -20.67 9.03
CA GLU A 63 -7.04 -19.56 9.61
C GLU A 63 -5.63 -19.53 9.04
N ILE A 64 -5.16 -18.35 8.67
CA ILE A 64 -3.77 -18.08 8.22
C ILE A 64 -2.85 -18.08 9.45
N ALA A 65 -1.86 -18.96 9.46
CA ALA A 65 -0.93 -19.19 10.56
C ALA A 65 0.53 -18.94 10.11
N VAL A 66 0.92 -17.68 9.95
CA VAL A 66 2.28 -17.25 9.54
C VAL A 66 3.22 -16.98 10.71
N TYR A 67 2.91 -17.47 11.89
CA TYR A 67 3.83 -17.41 13.02
C TYR A 67 4.77 -18.62 13.01
N LYS A 68 5.92 -18.51 13.67
CA LYS A 68 6.92 -19.58 13.78
C LYS A 68 6.30 -20.87 14.35
N GLY A 69 6.29 -21.92 13.52
CA GLY A 69 5.63 -23.20 13.81
C GLY A 69 4.18 -23.30 13.34
N GLY A 70 3.61 -22.26 12.75
CA GLY A 70 2.30 -22.30 12.11
C GLY A 70 2.33 -22.97 10.74
N SER A 71 1.17 -23.37 10.22
CA SER A 71 1.02 -24.11 8.95
C SER A 71 1.49 -23.31 7.72
N ASP A 72 1.36 -21.98 7.76
CA ASP A 72 1.73 -21.09 6.64
C ASP A 72 3.11 -20.44 6.84
N TYR A 73 3.83 -20.83 7.88
CA TYR A 73 5.21 -20.42 8.14
C TYR A 73 6.18 -21.36 7.42
N THR A 74 6.36 -21.11 6.13
CA THR A 74 7.22 -21.91 5.26
C THR A 74 8.24 -21.02 4.54
N SER A 75 9.23 -21.63 3.93
CA SER A 75 10.17 -20.90 3.06
C SER A 75 9.46 -20.31 1.83
N VAL A 76 10.07 -19.29 1.23
CA VAL A 76 9.53 -18.68 -0.01
C VAL A 76 9.43 -19.69 -1.15
N SER A 77 10.35 -20.66 -1.21
CA SER A 77 10.34 -21.75 -2.20
C SER A 77 9.19 -22.73 -2.02
N GLU A 78 8.64 -22.82 -0.81
CA GLU A 78 7.48 -23.65 -0.45
C GLU A 78 6.17 -22.86 -0.44
N GLY A 79 6.17 -21.61 -0.92
CA GLY A 79 4.99 -20.76 -0.96
C GLY A 79 4.82 -19.82 0.23
N GLY A 80 5.75 -19.80 1.16
CA GLY A 80 5.74 -18.91 2.33
C GLY A 80 5.93 -17.44 1.99
N SER A 81 5.51 -16.58 2.89
CA SER A 81 5.64 -15.14 2.74
C SER A 81 6.94 -14.62 3.38
N PRO A 82 7.79 -13.91 2.63
CA PRO A 82 8.99 -13.30 3.20
C PRO A 82 8.69 -12.11 4.11
N THR A 83 7.46 -11.59 4.10
CA THR A 83 7.04 -10.42 4.87
C THR A 83 6.04 -10.74 5.97
N GLY A 84 5.55 -11.97 6.06
CA GLY A 84 4.47 -12.37 6.97
C GLY A 84 3.06 -12.00 6.50
N TYR A 85 2.92 -11.59 5.22
CA TYR A 85 1.64 -11.20 4.62
C TYR A 85 1.46 -11.83 3.26
N PHE A 86 0.19 -12.10 2.90
CA PHE A 86 -0.19 -12.54 1.56
C PHE A 86 -1.12 -11.54 0.90
N LEU A 87 -1.16 -11.54 -0.42
CA LEU A 87 -2.11 -10.77 -1.20
C LEU A 87 -3.49 -11.41 -1.14
N ARG A 88 -4.53 -10.65 -0.84
CA ARG A 88 -5.94 -11.06 -0.95
C ARG A 88 -6.65 -10.42 -2.13
N LYS A 89 -6.32 -9.16 -2.41
CA LYS A 89 -6.92 -8.42 -3.53
C LYS A 89 -6.71 -9.18 -4.84
N TYR A 90 -7.73 -9.27 -5.69
CA TYR A 90 -7.81 -10.05 -6.92
C TYR A 90 -7.86 -11.59 -6.76
N ILE A 91 -7.81 -12.11 -5.54
CA ILE A 91 -7.90 -13.55 -5.30
C ILE A 91 -9.33 -13.88 -4.87
N GLN A 92 -9.98 -14.76 -5.64
CA GLN A 92 -11.30 -15.28 -5.28
C GLN A 92 -11.14 -16.59 -4.52
N GLU A 93 -11.73 -16.66 -3.32
CA GLU A 93 -11.59 -17.82 -2.42
C GLU A 93 -12.21 -19.09 -2.98
N THR A 94 -13.13 -18.96 -3.94
CA THR A 94 -13.74 -20.09 -4.64
C THR A 94 -12.84 -20.72 -5.71
N THR A 95 -11.72 -20.07 -6.10
CA THR A 95 -10.78 -20.63 -7.07
C THR A 95 -10.18 -21.93 -6.54
N SER A 96 -10.23 -23.02 -7.34
CA SER A 96 -9.63 -24.31 -7.02
C SER A 96 -8.87 -24.85 -8.22
N PHE A 97 -7.70 -25.43 -7.93
CA PHE A 97 -6.87 -26.16 -8.90
C PHE A 97 -6.78 -27.66 -8.56
N GLU A 98 -7.65 -28.12 -7.64
CA GLU A 98 -7.74 -29.56 -7.33
C GLU A 98 -8.29 -30.33 -8.53
N ALA A 99 -7.69 -31.47 -8.83
CA ALA A 99 -8.18 -32.34 -9.89
C ALA A 99 -9.65 -32.72 -9.65
N ASP A 100 -10.45 -32.69 -10.71
CA ASP A 100 -11.90 -32.95 -10.71
C ASP A 100 -12.75 -31.94 -9.94
N LYS A 101 -12.14 -30.87 -9.37
CA LYS A 101 -12.84 -29.78 -8.66
C LYS A 101 -12.30 -28.40 -9.09
N GLU A 102 -11.87 -28.30 -10.31
CA GLU A 102 -11.35 -27.03 -10.82
C GLU A 102 -12.44 -25.96 -10.86
N VAL A 103 -12.14 -24.80 -10.27
CA VAL A 103 -12.96 -23.60 -10.36
C VAL A 103 -12.08 -22.47 -10.83
N VAL A 104 -12.27 -22.06 -12.08
CA VAL A 104 -11.56 -20.93 -12.67
C VAL A 104 -12.41 -19.68 -12.54
N ASN A 105 -11.93 -18.70 -11.82
CA ASN A 105 -12.56 -17.40 -11.69
C ASN A 105 -11.91 -16.39 -12.63
N LYS A 106 -12.74 -15.57 -13.26
CA LYS A 106 -12.28 -14.42 -14.05
C LYS A 106 -12.42 -13.16 -13.22
N HIS A 107 -11.40 -12.31 -13.25
CA HIS A 107 -11.48 -10.97 -12.69
C HIS A 107 -11.21 -9.94 -13.78
N HIS A 108 -11.74 -8.75 -13.57
CA HIS A 108 -11.50 -7.63 -14.48
C HIS A 108 -10.23 -6.89 -14.04
N TRP A 109 -9.38 -6.57 -15.01
CA TRP A 109 -8.28 -5.65 -14.78
C TRP A 109 -8.84 -4.22 -14.76
N ILE A 110 -8.65 -3.54 -13.64
CA ILE A 110 -9.11 -2.14 -13.48
C ILE A 110 -8.07 -1.24 -14.16
N VAL A 111 -8.49 -0.53 -15.19
CA VAL A 111 -7.63 0.43 -15.90
C VAL A 111 -7.75 1.82 -15.28
N TYR A 112 -8.98 2.21 -14.90
CA TYR A 112 -9.29 3.52 -14.34
C TYR A 112 -10.57 3.46 -13.52
N ARG A 113 -10.65 4.24 -12.43
CA ARG A 113 -11.85 4.29 -11.60
C ARG A 113 -12.05 5.67 -10.97
N TYR A 114 -13.28 5.96 -10.57
CA TYR A 114 -13.68 7.30 -10.11
C TYR A 114 -12.84 7.84 -8.94
N ALA A 115 -12.38 6.98 -8.03
CA ALA A 115 -11.47 7.39 -6.95
C ALA A 115 -10.19 8.04 -7.49
N GLU A 116 -9.68 7.60 -8.64
CA GLU A 116 -8.51 8.21 -9.29
C GLU A 116 -8.82 9.63 -9.76
N THR A 117 -10.00 9.87 -10.34
CA THR A 117 -10.46 11.22 -10.69
C THR A 117 -10.50 12.12 -9.46
N LEU A 118 -11.07 11.64 -8.36
CA LEU A 118 -11.21 12.42 -7.12
C LEU A 118 -9.85 12.79 -6.53
N LEU A 119 -8.93 11.81 -6.41
CA LEU A 119 -7.61 12.08 -5.84
C LEU A 119 -6.72 12.91 -6.78
N THR A 120 -6.82 12.73 -8.10
CA THR A 120 -6.15 13.59 -9.08
C THR A 120 -6.66 15.03 -8.99
N TYR A 121 -7.97 15.22 -8.85
CA TYR A 121 -8.55 16.54 -8.63
C TYR A 121 -8.03 17.17 -7.34
N ALA A 122 -8.04 16.42 -6.22
CA ALA A 122 -7.52 16.90 -4.93
C ALA A 122 -6.06 17.36 -5.04
N GLU A 123 -5.22 16.56 -5.71
CA GLU A 123 -3.83 16.90 -5.92
C GLU A 123 -3.66 18.17 -6.76
N SER A 124 -4.36 18.25 -7.88
CA SER A 124 -4.30 19.40 -8.79
C SER A 124 -4.74 20.69 -8.10
N MET A 125 -5.82 20.64 -7.32
CA MET A 125 -6.33 21.78 -6.56
C MET A 125 -5.32 22.30 -5.54
N VAL A 126 -4.75 21.39 -4.72
CA VAL A 126 -3.80 21.83 -3.69
C VAL A 126 -2.47 22.30 -4.29
N MET A 127 -2.06 21.70 -5.42
CA MET A 127 -0.86 22.16 -6.14
C MET A 127 -1.04 23.55 -6.74
N ALA A 128 -2.22 23.84 -7.29
CA ALA A 128 -2.53 25.12 -7.92
C ALA A 128 -2.77 26.25 -6.91
N PHE A 129 -3.58 25.99 -5.89
CA PHE A 129 -4.09 27.03 -5.00
C PHE A 129 -3.40 27.07 -3.63
N LYS A 130 -2.60 26.07 -3.29
CA LYS A 130 -1.91 25.96 -1.99
C LYS A 130 -2.85 26.08 -0.76
N ASN A 131 -4.10 25.72 -0.98
CA ASN A 131 -5.15 25.72 0.05
C ASN A 131 -6.07 24.52 -0.17
N PRO A 132 -6.04 23.49 0.70
CA PRO A 132 -6.89 22.31 0.57
C PRO A 132 -8.39 22.58 0.59
N GLN A 133 -8.81 23.70 1.20
CA GLN A 133 -10.21 24.08 1.36
C GLN A 133 -10.68 25.11 0.31
N TYR A 134 -9.81 25.47 -0.64
CA TYR A 134 -10.13 26.44 -1.69
C TYR A 134 -11.31 25.99 -2.54
N THR A 135 -12.24 26.91 -2.78
CA THR A 135 -13.34 26.77 -3.74
C THR A 135 -13.63 28.10 -4.43
N ASN A 136 -14.21 28.07 -5.62
CA ASN A 136 -14.76 29.20 -6.33
C ASN A 136 -15.90 28.74 -7.27
N SER A 137 -16.41 29.63 -8.14
CA SER A 137 -17.47 29.31 -9.10
C SER A 137 -17.10 28.20 -10.08
N ASP A 138 -15.83 28.15 -10.52
CA ASP A 138 -15.33 27.17 -11.49
C ASP A 138 -14.93 25.86 -10.82
N PHE A 139 -14.49 25.92 -9.55
CA PHE A 139 -14.09 24.80 -8.73
C PHE A 139 -14.92 24.76 -7.45
N PRO A 140 -16.20 24.30 -7.51
CA PRO A 140 -17.12 24.34 -6.36
C PRO A 140 -16.84 23.29 -5.29
N LYS A 141 -15.92 22.35 -5.57
CA LYS A 141 -15.48 21.33 -4.62
C LYS A 141 -14.03 21.57 -4.25
N SER A 142 -13.71 21.47 -2.95
CA SER A 142 -12.34 21.61 -2.46
C SER A 142 -11.55 20.31 -2.62
N ALA A 143 -10.22 20.39 -2.53
CA ALA A 143 -9.35 19.22 -2.48
C ALA A 143 -9.68 18.34 -1.26
N GLU A 144 -9.93 18.96 -0.10
CA GLU A 144 -10.35 18.26 1.13
C GLU A 144 -11.66 17.50 0.93
N TRP A 145 -12.64 18.12 0.28
CA TRP A 145 -13.91 17.45 -0.02
C TRP A 145 -13.71 16.19 -0.85
N THR A 146 -12.94 16.26 -1.95
CA THR A 146 -12.74 15.10 -2.84
C THR A 146 -11.92 13.99 -2.20
N LEU A 147 -10.93 14.32 -1.38
CA LEU A 147 -10.21 13.34 -0.56
C LEU A 147 -11.16 12.62 0.40
N ASN A 148 -12.02 13.39 1.08
CA ASN A 148 -12.96 12.85 2.05
C ASN A 148 -14.04 11.97 1.41
N GLU A 149 -14.47 12.23 0.17
CA GLU A 149 -15.37 11.33 -0.56
C GLU A 149 -14.78 9.93 -0.71
N VAL A 150 -13.48 9.82 -1.04
CA VAL A 150 -12.79 8.53 -1.13
C VAL A 150 -12.72 7.86 0.24
N ARG A 151 -12.38 8.60 1.28
CA ARG A 151 -12.29 8.09 2.65
C ARG A 151 -13.64 7.60 3.18
N ILE A 152 -14.70 8.38 3.02
CA ILE A 152 -16.07 8.02 3.43
C ILE A 152 -16.51 6.74 2.71
N ASN A 153 -16.28 6.64 1.40
CA ASN A 153 -16.61 5.43 0.63
C ASN A 153 -15.85 4.19 1.13
N ALA A 154 -14.64 4.38 1.66
CA ALA A 154 -13.86 3.31 2.28
C ALA A 154 -14.29 2.97 3.72
N GLY A 155 -15.18 3.74 4.32
CA GLY A 155 -15.58 3.61 5.73
C GLY A 155 -14.60 4.24 6.72
N MET A 156 -13.77 5.18 6.25
CA MET A 156 -12.79 5.90 7.07
C MET A 156 -13.32 7.27 7.52
N PRO A 157 -12.87 7.78 8.67
CA PRO A 157 -13.22 9.13 9.10
C PRO A 157 -12.67 10.18 8.15
N THR A 158 -13.37 11.30 8.05
CA THR A 158 -12.91 12.49 7.32
C THR A 158 -11.68 13.10 7.98
N VAL A 159 -10.87 13.80 7.17
CA VAL A 159 -9.79 14.64 7.65
C VAL A 159 -10.11 16.10 7.41
N SER A 160 -9.59 16.99 8.28
CA SER A 160 -9.62 18.44 8.07
C SER A 160 -8.19 18.97 8.26
N ILE A 161 -7.54 19.30 7.15
CA ILE A 161 -6.13 19.66 7.12
C ILE A 161 -5.98 20.94 6.29
N THR A 162 -5.58 22.02 6.95
CA THR A 162 -5.41 23.35 6.32
C THR A 162 -4.02 23.58 5.75
N ASP A 163 -2.99 22.95 6.33
CA ASP A 163 -1.62 23.04 5.81
C ASP A 163 -1.49 22.22 4.51
N PRO A 164 -1.06 22.82 3.39
CA PRO A 164 -1.00 22.14 2.11
C PRO A 164 0.04 21.01 2.06
N ASN A 165 1.13 21.08 2.84
CA ASN A 165 2.14 20.04 2.85
C ASN A 165 1.66 18.83 3.64
N GLU A 166 1.03 19.04 4.78
CA GLU A 166 0.42 17.96 5.56
C GLU A 166 -0.76 17.33 4.80
N PHE A 167 -1.54 18.13 4.08
CA PHE A 167 -2.58 17.62 3.21
C PHE A 167 -2.01 16.74 2.09
N MET A 168 -0.91 17.16 1.46
CA MET A 168 -0.23 16.35 0.44
C MET A 168 0.27 15.02 0.99
N LYS A 169 0.77 14.97 2.22
CA LYS A 169 1.15 13.70 2.87
C LYS A 169 -0.05 12.78 3.08
N ALA A 170 -1.16 13.33 3.57
CA ALA A 170 -2.40 12.59 3.74
C ALA A 170 -2.95 12.07 2.40
N LEU A 171 -2.94 12.91 1.37
CA LEU A 171 -3.33 12.56 0.00
C LEU A 171 -2.45 11.45 -0.59
N GLN A 172 -1.13 11.54 -0.43
CA GLN A 172 -0.19 10.50 -0.88
C GLN A 172 -0.41 9.17 -0.14
N ASN A 173 -0.76 9.24 1.15
CA ASN A 173 -1.13 8.04 1.91
C ASN A 173 -2.44 7.45 1.38
N GLU A 174 -3.45 8.28 1.10
CA GLU A 174 -4.72 7.81 0.54
C GLU A 174 -4.54 7.15 -0.83
N TRP A 175 -3.75 7.74 -1.73
CA TRP A 175 -3.35 7.12 -3.00
C TRP A 175 -2.74 5.73 -2.79
N ARG A 176 -1.81 5.61 -1.85
CA ARG A 176 -1.12 4.36 -1.57
C ARG A 176 -2.06 3.28 -1.03
N VAL A 177 -3.02 3.67 -0.20
CA VAL A 177 -3.98 2.74 0.42
C VAL A 177 -5.05 2.33 -0.59
N GLU A 178 -5.67 3.30 -1.25
CA GLU A 178 -6.78 3.10 -2.16
C GLU A 178 -6.37 2.29 -3.39
N PHE A 179 -5.21 2.60 -3.96
CA PHE A 179 -4.68 1.95 -5.16
C PHE A 179 -3.63 0.88 -4.87
N ALA A 180 -3.64 0.31 -3.66
CA ALA A 180 -2.76 -0.80 -3.31
C ALA A 180 -2.92 -1.95 -4.33
N PHE A 181 -1.80 -2.37 -4.95
CA PHE A 181 -1.74 -3.42 -6.00
C PHE A 181 -2.47 -3.09 -7.31
N GLU A 182 -2.74 -1.82 -7.61
CA GLU A 182 -3.30 -1.35 -8.87
C GLU A 182 -2.25 -0.63 -9.74
N ASP A 183 -0.97 -0.94 -9.58
CA ASP A 183 0.20 -0.42 -10.32
C ASP A 183 0.50 1.08 -10.17
N HIS A 184 -0.31 1.84 -9.41
CA HIS A 184 -0.12 3.28 -9.23
C HIS A 184 1.18 3.64 -8.50
N ARG A 185 1.50 2.94 -7.39
CA ARG A 185 2.60 3.31 -6.50
C ARG A 185 3.94 3.46 -7.19
N PHE A 186 4.21 2.64 -8.20
CA PHE A 186 5.45 2.69 -8.97
C PHE A 186 5.65 4.03 -9.67
N TRP A 187 4.57 4.58 -10.25
CA TRP A 187 4.56 5.86 -10.93
C TRP A 187 4.48 7.03 -9.96
N ASP A 188 3.68 6.91 -8.92
CA ASP A 188 3.45 7.93 -7.91
C ASP A 188 4.73 8.33 -7.19
N ILE A 189 5.55 7.37 -6.74
CA ILE A 189 6.82 7.66 -6.07
C ILE A 189 7.80 8.41 -6.99
N ARG A 190 7.70 8.22 -8.29
CA ARG A 190 8.51 8.91 -9.30
C ARG A 190 8.03 10.34 -9.54
N ARG A 191 6.75 10.53 -9.78
CA ARG A 191 6.19 11.86 -10.03
C ARG A 191 6.26 12.76 -8.80
N TRP A 192 6.16 12.20 -7.59
CA TRP A 192 6.35 12.95 -6.34
C TRP A 192 7.81 13.06 -5.89
N GLN A 193 8.74 12.36 -6.54
CA GLN A 193 10.16 12.33 -6.21
C GLN A 193 10.45 11.88 -4.76
N ILE A 194 9.69 10.91 -4.25
CA ILE A 194 9.81 10.36 -2.89
C ILE A 194 10.42 8.95 -2.86
N GLY A 195 11.08 8.53 -3.94
CA GLY A 195 11.65 7.19 -4.04
C GLY A 195 12.79 6.95 -3.06
N GLU A 196 13.61 7.97 -2.82
CA GLU A 196 14.73 7.88 -1.88
C GLU A 196 14.26 7.57 -0.46
N ASP A 197 13.19 8.21 -0.01
CA ASP A 197 12.66 8.05 1.34
C ASP A 197 11.80 6.80 1.51
N THR A 198 11.23 6.29 0.41
CA THR A 198 10.18 5.26 0.49
C THR A 198 10.58 3.91 -0.09
N GLN A 199 11.73 3.79 -0.77
CA GLN A 199 12.12 2.60 -1.52
C GLN A 199 13.43 1.94 -1.07
N LYS A 200 14.11 2.44 -0.05
CA LYS A 200 15.42 1.91 0.36
C LYS A 200 15.32 0.57 1.08
N GLU A 201 14.42 0.44 2.01
CA GLU A 201 14.31 -0.73 2.89
C GLU A 201 12.90 -1.30 2.90
N LEU A 202 12.81 -2.61 2.85
CA LEU A 202 11.58 -3.36 2.93
C LEU A 202 11.60 -4.22 4.18
N TYR A 203 10.57 -4.08 4.98
CA TYR A 203 10.45 -4.81 6.24
C TYR A 203 9.30 -5.81 6.19
N GLY A 204 9.44 -6.87 6.94
CA GLY A 204 8.44 -7.87 7.24
C GLY A 204 8.15 -7.93 8.73
N VAL A 205 7.21 -8.75 9.10
CA VAL A 205 6.94 -9.12 10.48
C VAL A 205 7.31 -10.58 10.70
N ASN A 206 8.15 -10.84 11.69
CA ASN A 206 8.33 -12.17 12.25
C ASN A 206 7.43 -12.30 13.48
N ILE A 207 6.65 -13.37 13.54
CA ILE A 207 5.65 -13.58 14.58
C ILE A 207 6.02 -14.84 15.34
N GLU A 208 6.15 -14.73 16.65
CA GLU A 208 6.37 -15.86 17.55
C GLU A 208 5.27 -15.89 18.62
N ARG A 209 4.87 -17.09 19.01
CA ARG A 209 3.95 -17.28 20.12
C ARG A 209 4.74 -17.70 21.36
N ALA A 210 4.63 -16.93 22.42
CA ALA A 210 5.26 -17.24 23.69
C ALA A 210 4.52 -18.39 24.42
N THR A 211 5.17 -18.98 25.41
CA THR A 211 4.61 -20.10 26.19
C THR A 211 3.38 -19.71 27.00
N ASP A 212 3.23 -18.45 27.36
CA ASP A 212 2.04 -17.90 28.03
C ASP A 212 0.89 -17.57 27.05
N GLY A 213 1.09 -17.83 25.76
CA GLY A 213 0.10 -17.58 24.70
C GLY A 213 0.13 -16.17 24.10
N THR A 214 0.97 -15.27 24.60
CA THR A 214 1.13 -13.92 24.04
C THR A 214 1.87 -13.94 22.71
N TRP A 215 1.62 -12.92 21.88
CA TRP A 215 2.27 -12.75 20.59
C TRP A 215 3.44 -11.78 20.67
N ASN A 216 4.57 -12.19 20.12
CA ASN A 216 5.73 -11.34 19.90
C ASN A 216 5.85 -11.02 18.40
N PHE A 217 5.76 -9.74 18.07
CA PHE A 217 5.87 -9.23 16.71
C PHE A 217 7.17 -8.48 16.56
N GLN A 218 8.05 -8.96 15.69
CA GLN A 218 9.35 -8.37 15.43
C GLN A 218 9.39 -7.78 14.02
N ARG A 219 9.81 -6.52 13.92
CA ARG A 219 10.11 -5.89 12.62
C ARG A 219 11.40 -6.50 12.08
N THR A 220 11.35 -7.08 10.89
CA THR A 220 12.49 -7.75 10.27
C THR A 220 12.79 -7.13 8.91
N LEU A 221 14.03 -6.71 8.69
CA LEU A 221 14.48 -6.23 7.38
C LEU A 221 14.46 -7.39 6.39
N TYR A 222 13.57 -7.31 5.38
CA TYR A 222 13.48 -8.30 4.32
C TYR A 222 14.46 -8.04 3.19
N LYS A 223 14.54 -6.78 2.76
CA LYS A 223 15.37 -6.41 1.60
C LYS A 223 15.79 -4.95 1.65
N SER A 224 17.06 -4.67 1.40
CA SER A 224 17.55 -3.34 1.08
C SER A 224 17.56 -3.15 -0.45
N ARG A 225 17.18 -1.96 -0.89
CA ARG A 225 17.20 -1.56 -2.29
C ARG A 225 18.04 -0.32 -2.48
N THR A 226 18.69 -0.22 -3.61
CA THR A 226 19.36 1.02 -4.01
C THR A 226 18.35 1.91 -4.73
N TRP A 227 18.28 3.17 -4.32
CA TRP A 227 17.58 4.21 -5.05
C TRP A 227 18.55 5.31 -5.41
N SER A 228 18.46 5.83 -6.62
CA SER A 228 19.28 6.96 -7.08
C SER A 228 18.44 7.91 -7.92
N GLN A 229 18.88 9.17 -8.03
CA GLN A 229 18.18 10.23 -8.75
C GLN A 229 17.81 9.85 -10.19
N ARG A 230 18.67 9.09 -10.89
CA ARG A 230 18.38 8.63 -12.24
C ARG A 230 17.13 7.74 -12.36
N MET A 231 16.71 7.07 -11.26
CA MET A 231 15.59 6.14 -11.27
C MET A 231 14.21 6.83 -11.35
N TYR A 232 14.16 8.15 -11.22
CA TYR A 232 12.93 8.90 -11.45
C TYR A 232 12.53 8.94 -12.92
N LEU A 233 13.50 8.90 -13.83
CA LEU A 233 13.26 8.83 -15.27
C LEU A 233 13.83 7.53 -15.84
N TYR A 234 13.16 6.95 -16.81
CA TYR A 234 13.70 5.83 -17.57
C TYR A 234 14.78 6.29 -18.54
N PRO A 235 15.77 5.44 -18.85
CA PRO A 235 16.65 5.71 -19.99
C PRO A 235 15.84 5.71 -21.27
N ILE A 236 16.15 6.63 -22.16
CA ILE A 236 15.63 6.60 -23.54
C ILE A 236 16.25 5.36 -24.21
N PRO A 237 15.47 4.46 -24.83
CA PRO A 237 16.01 3.29 -25.51
C PRO A 237 17.05 3.69 -26.57
N GLN A 238 18.18 2.97 -26.58
CA GLN A 238 19.28 3.28 -27.48
C GLN A 238 18.85 3.29 -28.97
N SER A 239 17.91 2.43 -29.33
CA SER A 239 17.32 2.40 -30.68
C SER A 239 16.61 3.71 -31.06
N GLU A 240 15.98 4.37 -30.09
CA GLU A 240 15.31 5.64 -30.35
C GLU A 240 16.30 6.82 -30.45
N LEU A 241 17.38 6.81 -29.67
CA LEU A 241 18.47 7.77 -29.78
C LEU A 241 19.16 7.69 -31.17
N PHE A 242 19.27 6.49 -31.73
CA PHE A 242 19.83 6.32 -33.08
C PHE A 242 18.89 6.82 -34.19
N LYS A 243 17.58 6.67 -34.02
CA LYS A 243 16.58 7.14 -34.99
C LYS A 243 16.41 8.63 -34.96
N ASN A 244 16.48 9.25 -33.78
CA ASN A 244 16.26 10.67 -33.62
C ASN A 244 17.34 11.33 -32.74
N LYS A 245 18.26 12.01 -33.39
CA LYS A 245 19.37 12.71 -32.73
C LYS A 245 18.92 13.83 -31.77
N ASN A 246 17.70 14.37 -31.95
CA ASN A 246 17.16 15.40 -31.07
C ASN A 246 16.79 14.86 -29.67
N LEU A 247 16.80 13.55 -29.49
CA LEU A 247 16.62 12.92 -28.18
C LEU A 247 17.92 12.90 -27.35
N ASN A 248 19.05 13.35 -27.89
CA ASN A 248 20.27 13.52 -27.12
C ASN A 248 20.32 14.87 -26.42
N PRO A 249 20.92 14.95 -25.22
CA PRO A 249 21.55 13.85 -24.49
C PRO A 249 20.54 12.91 -23.82
N GLN A 250 21.01 11.72 -23.46
CA GLN A 250 20.29 10.76 -22.61
C GLN A 250 19.85 11.39 -21.28
N ASN A 251 18.80 10.86 -20.64
CA ASN A 251 18.39 11.26 -19.31
C ASN A 251 19.56 11.16 -18.31
N THR A 252 19.65 12.15 -17.43
CA THR A 252 20.79 12.30 -16.52
C THR A 252 21.06 11.02 -15.71
N GLY A 253 22.29 10.54 -15.76
CA GLY A 253 22.75 9.37 -14.99
C GLY A 253 22.59 8.02 -15.72
N TRP A 254 22.14 8.03 -16.99
CA TRP A 254 22.03 6.84 -17.85
C TRP A 254 23.04 6.87 -19.01
#